data_5349c5337cb930b0635328c9dccf9fb5
#
_entry.id   5349c5337cb930b0635328c9dccf9fb5
#
_cell.length_a   1.000
_cell.length_b   1.000
_cell.length_c   1.000
_cell.angle_alpha   90.00
_cell.angle_beta   90.00
_cell.angle_gamma   90.00
#
_symmetry.space_group_name_H-M   'P 1'
#
loop_
_entity.id
_entity.type
_entity.pdbx_description
1 polymer ?
#
loop_
_entity_poly.entity_id
_entity_poly.type
_entity_poly.pdbx_seq_one_letter_code
_entity_poly.pdbx_strand_id
1 'polypeptide(L)'
;METARPLVSLITVSYNSEKTIADTIESILEQTYDNIEYIIVDGLSSDNTVSIAKNYETEFKDKGYSFIIISEKDSGLYDAMNKGIRLSTGDIVGILNSDDFYVNEYIIEKVVKMMMEENSDCLYADLLYVDEVNLEKVVRRWKANKGDFRLGWNPPHPTTFITKRSYDKYGLYKTDYKISSDYDILYRIIHKGKVKTSYLEEYIVKMRIGGKSTSGIKSNIISNKEIYNTLKENNQKFKLAIIITRLLVKIKQFL
;
A
#
# COMPACT_ATOMS: atom_id res chain seq x y z
N MET A 1 24.93 -18.05 12.39
CA MET A 1 24.14 -18.32 11.18
C MET A 1 23.61 -16.98 10.73
N GLU A 2 24.06 -16.53 9.58
CA GLU A 2 23.42 -15.37 8.93
C GLU A 2 21.98 -15.73 8.68
N THR A 3 21.04 -15.05 9.34
CA THR A 3 19.62 -15.22 9.05
C THR A 3 19.40 -14.75 7.62
N ALA A 4 18.91 -15.63 6.75
CA ALA A 4 18.62 -15.30 5.37
C ALA A 4 17.76 -14.02 5.34
N ARG A 5 18.24 -13.00 4.62
CA ARG A 5 17.51 -11.72 4.47
C ARG A 5 16.25 -11.99 3.62
N PRO A 6 15.04 -11.69 4.10
CA PRO A 6 13.82 -11.99 3.35
C PRO A 6 13.78 -11.22 2.03
N LEU A 7 13.28 -11.83 0.97
CA LEU A 7 13.00 -11.14 -0.28
C LEU A 7 11.76 -10.25 -0.10
N VAL A 8 11.89 -8.97 -0.48
CA VAL A 8 10.79 -8.01 -0.44
C VAL A 8 10.29 -7.75 -1.86
N SER A 9 9.04 -8.13 -2.14
CA SER A 9 8.37 -7.76 -3.39
C SER A 9 7.68 -6.41 -3.21
N LEU A 10 8.14 -5.41 -3.97
CA LEU A 10 7.49 -4.11 -4.06
C LEU A 10 6.66 -4.08 -5.34
N ILE A 11 5.38 -3.70 -5.21
CA ILE A 11 4.43 -3.70 -6.33
C ILE A 11 3.97 -2.27 -6.56
N THR A 12 4.13 -1.78 -7.79
CA THR A 12 3.52 -0.53 -8.24
C THR A 12 2.44 -0.83 -9.26
N VAL A 13 1.25 -0.29 -9.04
CA VAL A 13 0.15 -0.33 -10.00
C VAL A 13 0.04 1.01 -10.70
N SER A 14 -0.05 1.01 -12.03
CA SER A 14 -0.06 2.23 -12.84
C SER A 14 -1.15 2.23 -13.91
N TYR A 15 -1.67 3.42 -14.19
CA TYR A 15 -2.54 3.68 -15.33
C TYR A 15 -2.48 5.17 -15.69
N ASN A 16 -1.88 5.49 -16.85
CA ASN A 16 -1.66 6.87 -17.33
C ASN A 16 -0.96 7.73 -16.27
N SER A 17 0.21 7.28 -15.83
CA SER A 17 0.99 7.87 -14.73
C SER A 17 2.32 8.48 -15.20
N GLU A 18 2.45 8.88 -16.46
CA GLU A 18 3.71 9.39 -17.03
C GLU A 18 4.33 10.56 -16.25
N LYS A 19 3.52 11.32 -15.51
CA LYS A 19 3.98 12.49 -14.74
C LYS A 19 4.57 12.15 -13.38
N THR A 20 4.31 10.94 -12.85
CA THR A 20 4.58 10.62 -11.45
C THR A 20 5.35 9.32 -11.25
N ILE A 21 5.26 8.39 -12.21
CA ILE A 21 5.83 7.06 -12.05
C ILE A 21 7.35 7.06 -11.85
N ALA A 22 8.07 8.04 -12.42
CA ALA A 22 9.51 8.17 -12.25
C ALA A 22 9.89 8.35 -10.77
N ASP A 23 9.22 9.26 -10.05
CA ASP A 23 9.50 9.51 -8.63
C ASP A 23 9.26 8.25 -7.77
N THR A 24 8.22 7.47 -8.11
CA THR A 24 7.95 6.19 -7.44
C THR A 24 9.08 5.20 -7.67
N ILE A 25 9.50 5.03 -8.93
CA ILE A 25 10.58 4.10 -9.32
C ILE A 25 11.90 4.50 -8.65
N GLU A 26 12.26 5.78 -8.73
CA GLU A 26 13.49 6.31 -8.14
C GLU A 26 13.53 6.09 -6.63
N SER A 27 12.43 6.32 -5.92
CA SER A 27 12.35 6.09 -4.48
C SER A 27 12.55 4.62 -4.07
N ILE A 28 12.23 3.67 -4.95
CA ILE A 28 12.49 2.25 -4.76
C ILE A 28 13.95 1.92 -5.14
N LEU A 29 14.42 2.47 -6.24
CA LEU A 29 15.78 2.25 -6.71
C LEU A 29 16.83 2.77 -5.70
N GLU A 30 16.53 3.84 -4.99
CA GLU A 30 17.41 4.43 -3.97
C GLU A 30 17.52 3.59 -2.69
N GLN A 31 16.63 2.61 -2.45
CA GLN A 31 16.65 1.85 -1.19
C GLN A 31 17.98 1.15 -0.93
N THR A 32 18.42 1.17 0.34
CA THR A 32 19.66 0.52 0.81
C THR A 32 19.51 -0.98 1.00
N TYR A 33 18.28 -1.47 1.14
CA TYR A 33 18.01 -2.90 1.22
C TYR A 33 18.24 -3.55 -0.14
N ASP A 34 19.05 -4.60 -0.21
CA ASP A 34 19.58 -5.18 -1.45
C ASP A 34 18.82 -6.42 -1.97
N ASN A 35 17.85 -6.96 -1.21
CA ASN A 35 17.09 -8.14 -1.62
C ASN A 35 15.65 -7.75 -2.00
N ILE A 36 15.50 -7.07 -3.13
CA ILE A 36 14.24 -6.52 -3.65
C ILE A 36 13.87 -7.18 -4.98
N GLU A 37 12.59 -7.54 -5.10
CA GLU A 37 11.89 -7.79 -6.35
C GLU A 37 10.92 -6.63 -6.59
N TYR A 38 11.04 -5.96 -7.73
CA TYR A 38 10.15 -4.85 -8.08
C TYR A 38 9.25 -5.23 -9.25
N ILE A 39 7.95 -5.05 -9.09
CA ILE A 39 6.92 -5.45 -10.06
C ILE A 39 6.04 -4.24 -10.38
N ILE A 40 6.02 -3.84 -11.64
CA ILE A 40 5.08 -2.83 -12.16
C ILE A 40 3.96 -3.55 -12.89
N VAL A 41 2.73 -3.30 -12.47
CA VAL A 41 1.52 -3.77 -13.15
C VAL A 41 0.79 -2.56 -13.73
N ASP A 42 0.90 -2.40 -15.02
CA ASP A 42 0.30 -1.31 -15.78
C ASP A 42 -1.03 -1.74 -16.41
N GLY A 43 -2.07 -0.94 -16.22
CA GLY A 43 -3.42 -1.17 -16.70
C GLY A 43 -3.65 -0.87 -18.18
N LEU A 44 -2.66 -1.11 -19.04
CA LEU A 44 -2.64 -0.77 -20.46
C LEU A 44 -2.68 0.75 -20.68
N SER A 45 -1.72 1.46 -20.10
CA SER A 45 -1.56 2.92 -20.27
C SER A 45 -1.39 3.32 -21.73
N SER A 46 -1.99 4.44 -22.10
CA SER A 46 -1.91 5.03 -23.45
C SER A 46 -0.91 6.18 -23.57
N ASP A 47 -0.35 6.61 -22.43
CA ASP A 47 0.70 7.64 -22.33
C ASP A 47 2.10 7.00 -22.26
N ASN A 48 3.12 7.78 -21.85
CA ASN A 48 4.50 7.31 -21.78
C ASN A 48 4.83 6.49 -20.52
N THR A 49 3.85 6.11 -19.68
CA THR A 49 4.09 5.40 -18.40
C THR A 49 5.01 4.20 -18.56
N VAL A 50 4.68 3.28 -19.47
CA VAL A 50 5.45 2.04 -19.67
C VAL A 50 6.84 2.31 -20.23
N SER A 51 6.98 3.27 -21.16
CA SER A 51 8.28 3.62 -21.75
C SER A 51 9.20 4.25 -20.70
N ILE A 52 8.67 5.09 -19.81
CA ILE A 52 9.42 5.67 -18.68
C ILE A 52 9.91 4.55 -17.77
N ALA A 53 9.02 3.65 -17.36
CA ALA A 53 9.38 2.53 -16.48
C ALA A 53 10.50 1.65 -17.07
N LYS A 54 10.46 1.37 -18.36
CA LYS A 54 11.49 0.56 -19.06
C LYS A 54 12.87 1.21 -19.08
N ASN A 55 12.95 2.54 -19.03
CA ASN A 55 14.25 3.21 -19.02
C ASN A 55 15.09 2.87 -17.77
N TYR A 56 14.47 2.39 -16.69
CA TYR A 56 15.16 2.00 -15.45
C TYR A 56 15.61 0.53 -15.41
N GLU A 57 15.34 -0.28 -16.43
CA GLU A 57 15.66 -1.72 -16.42
C GLU A 57 17.15 -1.99 -16.17
N THR A 58 18.05 -1.19 -16.77
CA THR A 58 19.50 -1.33 -16.60
C THR A 58 19.91 -1.04 -15.16
N GLU A 59 19.36 0.01 -14.54
CA GLU A 59 19.71 0.45 -13.19
C GLU A 59 19.27 -0.59 -12.13
N PHE A 60 18.08 -1.17 -12.28
CA PHE A 60 17.63 -2.27 -11.42
C PHE A 60 18.50 -3.51 -11.56
N LYS A 61 18.89 -3.85 -12.80
CA LYS A 61 19.79 -4.97 -13.07
C LYS A 61 21.17 -4.75 -12.44
N ASP A 62 21.71 -3.55 -12.54
CA ASP A 62 23.03 -3.20 -11.97
C ASP A 62 23.01 -3.27 -10.43
N LYS A 63 21.87 -3.00 -9.80
CA LYS A 63 21.64 -3.22 -8.36
C LYS A 63 21.40 -4.70 -8.00
N GLY A 64 21.24 -5.58 -8.97
CA GLY A 64 20.91 -6.99 -8.74
C GLY A 64 19.46 -7.24 -8.35
N TYR A 65 18.56 -6.27 -8.54
CA TYR A 65 17.14 -6.43 -8.26
C TYR A 65 16.43 -7.17 -9.37
N SER A 66 15.46 -8.01 -9.00
CA SER A 66 14.49 -8.52 -9.97
C SER A 66 13.54 -7.38 -10.37
N PHE A 67 13.39 -7.12 -11.67
CA PHE A 67 12.53 -6.08 -12.17
C PHE A 67 11.58 -6.63 -13.25
N ILE A 68 10.27 -6.51 -13.01
CA ILE A 68 9.22 -7.07 -13.88
C ILE A 68 8.23 -5.97 -14.23
N ILE A 69 7.96 -5.80 -15.51
CA ILE A 69 6.92 -4.89 -16.01
C ILE A 69 5.90 -5.71 -16.79
N ILE A 70 4.62 -5.61 -16.40
CA ILE A 70 3.50 -6.18 -17.13
C ILE A 70 2.54 -5.05 -17.47
N SER A 71 2.22 -4.91 -18.76
CA SER A 71 1.22 -3.95 -19.24
C SER A 71 0.11 -4.72 -19.94
N GLU A 72 -1.05 -4.79 -19.30
CA GLU A 72 -2.23 -5.48 -19.81
C GLU A 72 -3.50 -4.88 -19.21
N LYS A 73 -4.63 -5.10 -19.89
CA LYS A 73 -5.92 -4.62 -19.40
C LYS A 73 -6.25 -5.25 -18.04
N ASP A 74 -6.70 -4.43 -17.11
CA ASP A 74 -7.23 -4.83 -15.82
C ASP A 74 -8.71 -4.41 -15.63
N SER A 75 -9.30 -4.91 -14.55
CA SER A 75 -10.67 -4.56 -14.12
C SER A 75 -10.66 -3.43 -13.06
N GLY A 76 -9.56 -2.72 -12.91
CA GLY A 76 -9.34 -1.63 -11.96
C GLY A 76 -8.19 -1.88 -11.00
N LEU A 77 -7.91 -0.89 -10.16
CA LEU A 77 -6.78 -0.81 -9.23
C LEU A 77 -6.52 -2.11 -8.45
N TYR A 78 -7.56 -2.69 -7.87
CA TYR A 78 -7.43 -3.88 -7.03
C TYR A 78 -7.16 -5.16 -7.82
N ASP A 79 -7.58 -5.22 -9.08
CA ASP A 79 -7.21 -6.32 -9.97
C ASP A 79 -5.71 -6.23 -10.34
N ALA A 80 -5.22 -5.04 -10.64
CA ALA A 80 -3.79 -4.80 -10.86
C ALA A 80 -2.95 -5.17 -9.63
N MET A 81 -3.37 -4.74 -8.41
CA MET A 81 -2.71 -5.15 -7.16
C MET A 81 -2.68 -6.67 -7.00
N ASN A 82 -3.80 -7.35 -7.27
CA ASN A 82 -3.89 -8.80 -7.19
C ASN A 82 -2.98 -9.52 -8.19
N LYS A 83 -2.84 -8.98 -9.41
CA LYS A 83 -1.89 -9.50 -10.39
C LYS A 83 -0.46 -9.40 -9.87
N GLY A 84 -0.07 -8.24 -9.34
CA GLY A 84 1.23 -8.03 -8.73
C GLY A 84 1.51 -9.01 -7.58
N ILE A 85 0.55 -9.20 -6.67
CA ILE A 85 0.70 -10.15 -5.56
C ILE A 85 0.84 -11.59 -6.07
N ARG A 86 0.12 -12.01 -7.11
CA ARG A 86 0.27 -13.36 -7.68
C ARG A 86 1.63 -13.59 -8.31
N LEU A 87 2.20 -12.54 -8.90
CA LEU A 87 3.53 -12.59 -9.52
C LEU A 87 4.66 -12.53 -8.49
N SER A 88 4.40 -11.93 -7.33
CA SER A 88 5.41 -11.75 -6.30
C SER A 88 5.91 -13.08 -5.75
N THR A 89 7.23 -13.20 -5.59
CA THR A 89 7.93 -14.37 -5.05
C THR A 89 8.53 -14.11 -3.67
N GLY A 90 8.53 -12.87 -3.22
CA GLY A 90 9.11 -12.45 -1.95
C GLY A 90 8.32 -12.87 -0.72
N ASP A 91 9.01 -12.92 0.40
CA ASP A 91 8.44 -13.25 1.72
C ASP A 91 7.52 -12.14 2.24
N ILE A 92 7.86 -10.89 1.92
CA ILE A 92 7.17 -9.67 2.33
C ILE A 92 6.72 -8.92 1.08
N VAL A 93 5.47 -8.45 1.07
CA VAL A 93 4.89 -7.68 -0.03
C VAL A 93 4.53 -6.29 0.44
N GLY A 94 5.04 -5.26 -0.24
CA GLY A 94 4.64 -3.87 -0.11
C GLY A 94 4.01 -3.37 -1.41
N ILE A 95 2.97 -2.52 -1.31
CA ILE A 95 2.30 -1.92 -2.48
C ILE A 95 2.44 -0.41 -2.40
N LEU A 96 3.04 0.18 -3.42
CA LEU A 96 3.25 1.61 -3.57
C LEU A 96 2.64 2.05 -4.91
N ASN A 97 1.64 2.93 -4.87
CA ASN A 97 1.00 3.39 -6.11
C ASN A 97 1.96 4.25 -6.94
N SER A 98 1.68 4.42 -8.22
CA SER A 98 2.54 5.12 -9.19
C SER A 98 2.62 6.64 -9.01
N ASP A 99 1.96 7.19 -8.00
CA ASP A 99 1.99 8.59 -7.59
C ASP A 99 2.52 8.80 -6.16
N ASP A 100 2.86 7.69 -5.45
CA ASP A 100 3.39 7.69 -4.10
C ASP A 100 4.89 7.35 -4.11
N PHE A 101 5.64 7.75 -3.06
CA PHE A 101 7.07 7.46 -2.96
C PHE A 101 7.55 7.38 -1.52
N TYR A 102 8.64 6.65 -1.28
CA TYR A 102 9.27 6.54 0.04
C TYR A 102 9.94 7.85 0.43
N VAL A 103 9.95 8.15 1.74
CA VAL A 103 10.50 9.43 2.25
C VAL A 103 12.03 9.47 2.25
N ASN A 104 12.71 8.32 2.25
CA ASN A 104 14.17 8.18 2.18
C ASN A 104 14.59 6.74 1.80
N GLU A 105 15.88 6.53 1.63
CA GLU A 105 16.50 5.29 1.18
C GLU A 105 16.55 4.15 2.22
N TYR A 106 16.22 4.39 3.48
CA TYR A 106 16.35 3.39 4.57
C TYR A 106 15.04 2.68 4.93
N ILE A 107 13.96 2.95 4.20
CA ILE A 107 12.61 2.50 4.60
C ILE A 107 12.48 0.99 4.58
N ILE A 108 12.90 0.33 3.49
CA ILE A 108 12.75 -1.12 3.36
C ILE A 108 13.61 -1.86 4.38
N GLU A 109 14.81 -1.36 4.66
CA GLU A 109 15.68 -1.93 5.70
C GLU A 109 15.04 -1.86 7.09
N LYS A 110 14.45 -0.72 7.46
CA LYS A 110 13.73 -0.54 8.73
C LYS A 110 12.51 -1.45 8.84
N VAL A 111 11.75 -1.56 7.77
CA VAL A 111 10.57 -2.44 7.69
C VAL A 111 10.97 -3.89 7.90
N VAL A 112 11.95 -4.38 7.16
CA VAL A 112 12.43 -5.76 7.27
C VAL A 112 12.98 -6.02 8.66
N LYS A 113 13.84 -5.15 9.17
CA LYS A 113 14.42 -5.26 10.52
C LYS A 113 13.32 -5.43 11.58
N MET A 114 12.34 -4.53 11.61
CA MET A 114 11.27 -4.57 12.60
C MET A 114 10.39 -5.82 12.44
N MET A 115 10.04 -6.20 11.21
CA MET A 115 9.23 -7.39 10.97
C MET A 115 9.94 -8.67 11.44
N MET A 116 11.27 -8.75 11.24
CA MET A 116 12.09 -9.89 11.68
C MET A 116 12.23 -9.91 13.21
N GLU A 117 12.62 -8.80 13.83
CA GLU A 117 12.81 -8.68 15.28
C GLU A 117 11.52 -8.99 16.05
N GLU A 118 10.40 -8.50 15.56
CA GLU A 118 9.10 -8.74 16.18
C GLU A 118 8.42 -10.03 15.67
N ASN A 119 9.00 -10.73 14.69
CA ASN A 119 8.36 -11.88 14.02
C ASN A 119 6.89 -11.58 13.65
N SER A 120 6.67 -10.47 12.96
CA SER A 120 5.33 -10.00 12.59
C SER A 120 4.95 -10.38 11.17
N ASP A 121 3.65 -10.60 10.94
CA ASP A 121 3.09 -10.92 9.62
C ASP A 121 2.61 -9.69 8.86
N CYS A 122 2.46 -8.59 9.57
CA CYS A 122 2.03 -7.31 9.02
C CYS A 122 2.75 -6.18 9.75
N LEU A 123 3.26 -5.22 8.97
CA LEU A 123 3.78 -3.95 9.51
C LEU A 123 3.01 -2.81 8.85
N TYR A 124 2.76 -1.76 9.59
CA TYR A 124 2.26 -0.48 9.07
C TYR A 124 2.97 0.69 9.73
N ALA A 125 2.92 1.85 9.09
CA ALA A 125 3.60 3.06 9.53
C ALA A 125 2.77 4.32 9.27
N ASP A 126 3.31 5.49 9.58
CA ASP A 126 2.69 6.78 9.33
C ASP A 126 2.81 7.21 7.86
N LEU A 127 1.92 8.10 7.43
CA LEU A 127 1.80 8.60 6.06
C LEU A 127 1.80 10.12 6.02
N LEU A 128 2.56 10.70 5.08
CA LEU A 128 2.46 12.12 4.74
C LEU A 128 1.61 12.30 3.48
N TYR A 129 0.67 13.23 3.51
CA TYR A 129 0.06 13.77 2.30
C TYR A 129 0.83 15.01 1.87
N VAL A 130 1.26 15.05 0.63
CA VAL A 130 2.02 16.16 0.06
C VAL A 130 1.25 16.83 -1.09
N ASP A 131 1.58 18.06 -1.35
CA ASP A 131 1.04 18.80 -2.49
C ASP A 131 1.40 18.12 -3.81
N GLU A 132 0.54 18.20 -4.82
CA GLU A 132 0.73 17.54 -6.11
C GLU A 132 1.95 18.08 -6.88
N VAL A 133 2.25 19.36 -6.72
CA VAL A 133 3.33 20.06 -7.43
C VAL A 133 4.55 20.28 -6.53
N ASN A 134 4.34 20.74 -5.30
CA ASN A 134 5.41 20.97 -4.33
C ASN A 134 5.49 19.81 -3.34
N LEU A 135 6.28 18.80 -3.66
CA LEU A 135 6.41 17.55 -2.89
C LEU A 135 7.00 17.72 -1.48
N GLU A 136 7.62 18.86 -1.19
CA GLU A 136 8.13 19.19 0.16
C GLU A 136 7.03 19.84 1.03
N LYS A 137 5.94 20.30 0.43
CA LYS A 137 4.82 20.89 1.15
C LYS A 137 3.90 19.81 1.70
N VAL A 138 4.03 19.51 2.98
CA VAL A 138 3.14 18.59 3.70
C VAL A 138 1.79 19.25 3.93
N VAL A 139 0.75 18.65 3.37
CA VAL A 139 -0.65 19.12 3.47
C VAL A 139 -1.35 18.48 4.67
N ARG A 140 -1.04 17.22 4.96
CA ARG A 140 -1.66 16.48 6.08
C ARG A 140 -0.71 15.39 6.58
N ARG A 141 -0.75 15.14 7.88
CA ARG A 141 -0.04 14.04 8.54
C ARG A 141 -1.03 13.00 9.03
N TRP A 142 -0.85 11.76 8.62
CA TRP A 142 -1.63 10.63 9.13
C TRP A 142 -0.75 9.79 10.05
N LYS A 143 -0.85 10.03 11.35
CA LYS A 143 -0.31 9.12 12.36
C LYS A 143 -1.21 7.91 12.47
N ALA A 144 -0.67 6.74 12.15
CA ALA A 144 -1.43 5.49 12.15
C ALA A 144 -1.83 5.08 13.56
N ASN A 145 -0.95 5.25 14.54
CA ASN A 145 -1.11 4.81 15.92
C ASN A 145 -1.50 3.33 16.02
N LYS A 146 -1.47 2.78 17.22
CA LYS A 146 -2.08 1.46 17.50
C LYS A 146 -3.59 1.66 17.73
N GLY A 147 -4.42 0.84 17.08
CA GLY A 147 -5.86 1.03 17.17
C GLY A 147 -6.66 -0.26 16.98
N ASP A 148 -7.97 -0.13 16.97
CA ASP A 148 -8.90 -1.24 16.81
C ASP A 148 -9.94 -0.90 15.73
N PHE A 149 -10.10 -1.79 14.77
CA PHE A 149 -11.11 -1.67 13.71
C PHE A 149 -12.53 -1.48 14.24
N ARG A 150 -12.83 -2.02 15.43
CA ARG A 150 -14.14 -1.85 16.11
C ARG A 150 -14.38 -0.40 16.55
N LEU A 151 -13.33 0.39 16.66
CA LEU A 151 -13.38 1.81 17.00
C LEU A 151 -13.18 2.71 15.76
N GLY A 152 -13.33 2.16 14.55
CA GLY A 152 -13.21 2.89 13.30
C GLY A 152 -11.77 3.16 12.85
N TRP A 153 -10.78 2.60 13.54
CA TRP A 153 -9.38 2.69 13.15
C TRP A 153 -9.07 1.77 11.97
N ASN A 154 -8.18 2.20 11.11
CA ASN A 154 -7.45 1.37 10.14
C ASN A 154 -6.11 2.03 9.84
N PRO A 155 -5.05 1.24 9.55
CA PRO A 155 -3.76 1.80 9.15
C PRO A 155 -3.79 2.35 7.72
N PRO A 156 -2.85 3.25 7.35
CA PRO A 156 -2.67 3.69 5.97
C PRO A 156 -2.20 2.51 5.10
N HIS A 157 -2.93 2.22 4.04
CA HIS A 157 -2.59 1.12 3.14
C HIS A 157 -1.21 1.28 2.47
N PRO A 158 -0.80 2.47 1.95
CA PRO A 158 0.49 2.60 1.26
C PRO A 158 1.71 2.36 2.15
N THR A 159 1.54 2.41 3.48
CA THR A 159 2.62 2.14 4.44
C THR A 159 2.59 0.73 5.00
N THR A 160 1.75 -0.14 4.43
CA THR A 160 1.51 -1.48 4.98
C THR A 160 2.30 -2.54 4.20
N PHE A 161 3.07 -3.33 4.94
CA PHE A 161 3.82 -4.49 4.44
C PHE A 161 3.24 -5.75 5.05
N ILE A 162 3.00 -6.77 4.22
CA ILE A 162 2.29 -8.00 4.60
C ILE A 162 3.09 -9.19 4.10
N THR A 163 3.24 -10.22 4.94
CA THR A 163 3.90 -11.46 4.49
C THR A 163 3.08 -12.14 3.38
N LYS A 164 3.74 -12.72 2.40
CA LYS A 164 3.09 -13.46 1.30
C LYS A 164 2.15 -14.55 1.84
N ARG A 165 2.58 -15.28 2.87
CA ARG A 165 1.75 -16.30 3.56
C ARG A 165 0.44 -15.75 4.11
N SER A 166 0.38 -14.47 4.48
CA SER A 166 -0.86 -13.84 4.95
C SER A 166 -1.84 -13.60 3.79
N TYR A 167 -1.35 -13.18 2.62
CA TYR A 167 -2.18 -13.11 1.42
C TYR A 167 -2.70 -14.48 0.99
N ASP A 168 -1.85 -15.51 1.03
CA ASP A 168 -2.23 -16.88 0.67
C ASP A 168 -3.31 -17.43 1.60
N LYS A 169 -3.23 -17.09 2.90
CA LYS A 169 -4.17 -17.57 3.91
C LYS A 169 -5.49 -16.80 3.95
N TYR A 170 -5.44 -15.47 3.84
CA TYR A 170 -6.60 -14.61 4.03
C TYR A 170 -7.19 -14.08 2.72
N GLY A 171 -6.57 -14.40 1.58
CA GLY A 171 -7.00 -14.03 0.24
C GLY A 171 -6.53 -12.64 -0.19
N LEU A 172 -6.91 -12.27 -1.39
CA LEU A 172 -6.49 -11.06 -2.09
C LEU A 172 -7.54 -9.92 -1.94
N TYR A 173 -7.30 -8.80 -2.62
CA TYR A 173 -8.24 -7.68 -2.68
C TYR A 173 -9.52 -8.07 -3.41
N LYS A 174 -10.66 -7.56 -2.96
CA LYS A 174 -11.93 -7.69 -3.66
C LYS A 174 -11.95 -6.76 -4.88
N THR A 175 -12.18 -7.32 -6.05
CA THR A 175 -12.18 -6.58 -7.31
C THR A 175 -13.53 -5.93 -7.64
N ASP A 176 -14.59 -6.32 -6.96
CA ASP A 176 -15.91 -5.70 -7.01
C ASP A 176 -16.03 -4.42 -6.16
N TYR A 177 -15.08 -4.17 -5.27
CA TYR A 177 -14.94 -2.91 -4.53
C TYR A 177 -14.19 -1.87 -5.37
N LYS A 178 -14.62 -0.60 -5.27
CA LYS A 178 -14.04 0.50 -6.03
C LYS A 178 -13.04 1.35 -5.23
N ILE A 179 -13.21 1.42 -3.90
CA ILE A 179 -12.48 2.37 -3.04
C ILE A 179 -11.92 1.74 -1.77
N SER A 180 -12.60 0.76 -1.17
CA SER A 180 -12.28 0.29 0.18
C SER A 180 -11.91 -1.18 0.27
N SER A 181 -11.37 -1.77 -0.81
CA SER A 181 -10.85 -3.13 -0.75
C SER A 181 -9.57 -3.23 0.09
N ASP A 182 -8.83 -2.12 0.23
CA ASP A 182 -7.73 -1.96 1.17
C ASP A 182 -8.20 -2.12 2.63
N TYR A 183 -9.31 -1.47 2.99
CA TYR A 183 -9.92 -1.69 4.31
C TYR A 183 -10.34 -3.14 4.51
N ASP A 184 -10.94 -3.78 3.50
CA ASP A 184 -11.40 -5.17 3.58
C ASP A 184 -10.25 -6.15 3.83
N ILE A 185 -9.16 -6.05 3.06
CA ILE A 185 -8.03 -6.96 3.21
C ILE A 185 -7.33 -6.76 4.57
N LEU A 186 -7.11 -5.52 5.00
CA LEU A 186 -6.50 -5.23 6.30
C LEU A 186 -7.42 -5.68 7.46
N TYR A 187 -8.73 -5.52 7.32
CA TYR A 187 -9.70 -6.04 8.29
C TYR A 187 -9.62 -7.57 8.40
N ARG A 188 -9.55 -8.28 7.26
CA ARG A 188 -9.45 -9.75 7.24
C ARG A 188 -8.14 -10.25 7.86
N ILE A 189 -7.02 -9.62 7.52
CA ILE A 189 -5.69 -10.03 8.00
C ILE A 189 -5.52 -9.64 9.47
N ILE A 190 -5.65 -8.35 9.79
CA ILE A 190 -5.30 -7.82 11.12
C ILE A 190 -6.39 -8.13 12.15
N HIS A 191 -7.65 -7.80 11.84
CA HIS A 191 -8.73 -7.91 12.83
C HIS A 191 -9.27 -9.32 12.98
N LYS A 192 -9.59 -9.99 11.86
CA LYS A 192 -10.13 -11.35 11.87
C LYS A 192 -9.05 -12.40 12.02
N GLY A 193 -7.97 -12.26 11.28
CA GLY A 193 -6.84 -13.18 11.30
C GLY A 193 -5.99 -13.06 12.55
N LYS A 194 -6.04 -11.92 13.25
CA LYS A 194 -5.25 -11.61 14.44
C LYS A 194 -3.76 -11.91 14.24
N VAL A 195 -3.27 -11.60 13.03
CA VAL A 195 -1.85 -11.75 12.74
C VAL A 195 -1.02 -10.85 13.65
N LYS A 196 0.20 -11.27 13.96
CA LYS A 196 1.11 -10.41 14.69
C LYS A 196 1.47 -9.19 13.87
N THR A 197 1.23 -8.00 14.42
CA THR A 197 1.31 -6.74 13.69
C THR A 197 2.25 -5.77 14.39
N SER A 198 3.21 -5.22 13.63
CA SER A 198 4.15 -4.19 14.08
C SER A 198 3.70 -2.81 13.64
N TYR A 199 3.99 -1.80 14.43
CA TYR A 199 3.77 -0.39 14.09
C TYR A 199 5.10 0.35 14.14
N LEU A 200 5.58 0.78 12.97
CA LEU A 200 6.74 1.65 12.84
C LEU A 200 6.28 3.11 12.96
N GLU A 201 6.59 3.73 14.10
CA GLU A 201 6.19 5.11 14.41
C GLU A 201 7.08 6.12 13.65
N GLU A 202 7.10 6.00 12.32
CA GLU A 202 7.78 6.89 11.39
C GLU A 202 6.91 7.16 10.17
N TYR A 203 7.05 8.34 9.57
CA TYR A 203 6.49 8.62 8.24
C TYR A 203 7.38 7.95 7.20
N ILE A 204 6.83 7.00 6.44
CA ILE A 204 7.61 6.22 5.48
C ILE A 204 7.22 6.46 4.02
N VAL A 205 6.03 6.99 3.78
CA VAL A 205 5.51 7.27 2.44
C VAL A 205 5.01 8.71 2.35
N LYS A 206 5.36 9.40 1.27
CA LYS A 206 4.74 10.63 0.80
C LYS A 206 3.70 10.26 -0.27
N MET A 207 2.42 10.55 0.01
CA MET A 207 1.30 10.33 -0.90
C MET A 207 0.82 11.68 -1.45
N ARG A 208 0.74 11.81 -2.78
CA ARG A 208 0.21 13.02 -3.42
C ARG A 208 -1.28 13.18 -3.15
N ILE A 209 -1.72 14.43 -2.92
CA ILE A 209 -3.16 14.74 -2.91
C ILE A 209 -3.70 14.70 -4.34
N GLY A 210 -5.00 14.39 -4.51
CA GLY A 210 -5.64 14.38 -5.84
C GLY A 210 -6.02 13.00 -6.38
N GLY A 211 -5.61 11.92 -5.70
CA GLY A 211 -5.96 10.54 -6.08
C GLY A 211 -7.46 10.23 -6.06
N LYS A 212 -7.87 9.16 -6.75
CA LYS A 212 -9.28 8.72 -6.91
C LYS A 212 -10.03 8.52 -5.58
N SER A 213 -9.36 8.19 -4.50
CA SER A 213 -9.96 7.96 -3.18
C SER A 213 -10.30 9.25 -2.41
N THR A 214 -9.73 10.38 -2.80
CA THR A 214 -9.92 11.68 -2.11
C THR A 214 -10.99 12.57 -2.73
N SER A 215 -11.57 12.19 -3.87
CA SER A 215 -12.46 13.02 -4.68
C SER A 215 -13.94 12.96 -4.24
N GLY A 216 -14.31 13.77 -3.25
CA GLY A 216 -15.68 14.26 -3.06
C GLY A 216 -16.65 13.37 -2.28
N ILE A 217 -17.90 13.86 -2.15
CA ILE A 217 -18.99 13.23 -1.35
C ILE A 217 -19.35 11.84 -1.90
N LYS A 218 -19.37 11.67 -3.22
CA LYS A 218 -19.73 10.40 -3.87
C LYS A 218 -18.76 9.27 -3.50
N SER A 219 -17.47 9.55 -3.49
CA SER A 219 -16.43 8.58 -3.09
C SER A 219 -16.58 8.16 -1.63
N ASN A 220 -16.91 9.11 -0.74
CA ASN A 220 -17.16 8.81 0.68
C ASN A 220 -18.39 7.90 0.87
N ILE A 221 -19.46 8.10 0.11
CA ILE A 221 -20.66 7.24 0.18
C ILE A 221 -20.33 5.83 -0.28
N ILE A 222 -19.62 5.68 -1.41
CA ILE A 222 -19.20 4.37 -1.93
C ILE A 222 -18.29 3.68 -0.91
N SER A 223 -17.28 4.36 -0.41
CA SER A 223 -16.35 3.82 0.60
C SER A 223 -17.09 3.32 1.84
N ASN A 224 -17.99 4.11 2.41
CA ASN A 224 -18.74 3.72 3.61
C ASN A 224 -19.67 2.53 3.34
N LYS A 225 -20.27 2.41 2.15
CA LYS A 225 -21.07 1.26 1.75
C LYS A 225 -20.22 -0.01 1.66
N GLU A 226 -19.05 0.07 1.05
CA GLU A 226 -18.12 -1.06 0.92
C GLU A 226 -17.60 -1.51 2.29
N ILE A 227 -17.22 -0.56 3.16
CA ILE A 227 -16.84 -0.85 4.55
C ILE A 227 -18.00 -1.52 5.31
N TYR A 228 -19.23 -1.02 5.15
CA TYR A 228 -20.40 -1.67 5.75
C TYR A 228 -20.57 -3.11 5.27
N ASN A 229 -20.35 -3.37 3.97
CA ASN A 229 -20.42 -4.71 3.41
C ASN A 229 -19.33 -5.61 4.00
N THR A 230 -18.08 -5.13 4.10
CA THR A 230 -16.99 -5.86 4.78
C THR A 230 -17.38 -6.24 6.21
N LEU A 231 -17.90 -5.29 6.99
CA LEU A 231 -18.33 -5.54 8.37
C LEU A 231 -19.51 -6.54 8.45
N LYS A 232 -20.45 -6.47 7.48
CA LYS A 232 -21.60 -7.37 7.38
C LYS A 232 -21.16 -8.79 7.07
N GLU A 233 -20.34 -9.00 6.05
CA GLU A 233 -19.83 -10.31 5.64
C GLU A 233 -19.00 -10.99 6.71
N ASN A 234 -18.32 -10.20 7.54
CA ASN A 234 -17.53 -10.68 8.66
C ASN A 234 -18.35 -10.79 9.97
N ASN A 235 -19.67 -10.69 9.93
CA ASN A 235 -20.58 -10.78 11.08
C ASN A 235 -20.22 -9.81 12.23
N GLN A 236 -19.64 -8.63 11.88
CA GLN A 236 -19.28 -7.64 12.88
C GLN A 236 -20.52 -7.03 13.53
N LYS A 237 -20.54 -6.96 14.86
CA LYS A 237 -21.59 -6.25 15.62
C LYS A 237 -21.38 -4.73 15.52
N PHE A 238 -22.47 -3.96 15.71
CA PHE A 238 -22.43 -2.48 15.76
C PHE A 238 -21.84 -1.78 14.53
N LYS A 239 -22.06 -2.32 13.34
CA LYS A 239 -21.50 -1.83 12.07
C LYS A 239 -21.67 -0.32 11.85
N LEU A 240 -22.85 0.23 12.11
CA LEU A 240 -23.13 1.66 11.96
C LEU A 240 -22.32 2.51 12.94
N ALA A 241 -22.19 2.06 14.20
CA ALA A 241 -21.37 2.76 15.20
C ALA A 241 -19.90 2.81 14.75
N ILE A 242 -19.35 1.72 14.18
CA ILE A 242 -18.00 1.68 13.64
C ILE A 242 -17.81 2.69 12.51
N ILE A 243 -18.79 2.83 11.62
CA ILE A 243 -18.73 3.82 10.53
C ILE A 243 -18.74 5.25 11.08
N ILE A 244 -19.59 5.52 12.08
CA ILE A 244 -19.65 6.83 12.72
C ILE A 244 -18.32 7.17 13.42
N THR A 245 -17.78 6.23 14.21
CA THR A 245 -16.49 6.44 14.89
C THR A 245 -15.35 6.66 13.89
N ARG A 246 -15.36 5.94 12.75
CA ARG A 246 -14.40 6.13 11.67
C ARG A 246 -14.44 7.55 11.09
N LEU A 247 -15.63 8.14 10.92
CA LEU A 247 -15.77 9.52 10.47
C LEU A 247 -15.17 10.51 11.49
N LEU A 248 -15.39 10.27 12.78
CA LEU A 248 -14.81 11.09 13.86
C LEU A 248 -13.29 10.98 13.92
N VAL A 249 -12.74 9.77 13.73
CA VAL A 249 -11.29 9.55 13.67
C VAL A 249 -10.67 10.30 12.49
N LYS A 250 -11.33 10.28 11.30
CA LYS A 250 -10.87 11.05 10.14
C LYS A 250 -10.82 12.56 10.42
N ILE A 251 -11.82 13.13 11.09
CA ILE A 251 -11.83 14.56 11.43
C ILE A 251 -10.63 14.95 12.29
N LYS A 252 -10.26 14.11 13.27
CA LYS A 252 -9.08 14.35 14.13
C LYS A 252 -7.74 14.37 13.37
N GLN A 253 -7.67 13.81 12.17
CA GLN A 253 -6.46 13.86 11.34
C GLN A 253 -6.29 15.20 10.61
N PHE A 254 -7.29 16.07 10.64
CA PHE A 254 -7.26 17.43 10.07
C PHE A 254 -7.06 18.52 11.13
N LEU A 255 -7.11 18.17 12.42
CA LEU A 255 -6.84 19.02 13.58
C LEU A 255 -5.40 18.80 14.08
#